data_7ae6321342b87a0935e46f386dc69929
#
_entry.id   7ae6321342b87a0935e46f386dc69929
#
_cell.length_a   1.000
_cell.length_b   1.000
_cell.length_c   1.000
_cell.angle_alpha   90.00
_cell.angle_beta   90.00
_cell.angle_gamma   90.00
#
_symmetry.space_group_name_H-M   'P 1'
#
loop_
_entity.id
_entity.type
_entity.pdbx_description
1 polymer ?
#
loop_
_entity_poly.entity_id
_entity_poly.type
_entity_poly.pdbx_seq_one_letter_code
_entity_poly.pdbx_strand_id
1 'polypeptide(L)'
;MGIGKTTALRSLCGSLMSSSDVRNLDLAAHSKELTTVGTEFGEIDLGGGEVVQICGCPGQERFSFVRQWVLSVSLGVFIMVDMNAPTSLGETLHILEEIRQLPTSPVTLVLSARPATTEQIETFAQGVYSAGYGVVPVLEADPRERAQLLDAMGVLVSMLSLQSENS
;
A
#
# COMPACT_ATOMS: atom_id res chain seq x y z
N MET A 1 -6.79 6.54 11.07
CA MET A 1 -7.94 5.63 10.79
C MET A 1 -8.85 6.32 9.79
N GLY A 2 -9.38 5.62 8.77
CA GLY A 2 -10.31 6.23 7.80
C GLY A 2 -9.69 6.93 6.57
N ILE A 3 -8.42 6.65 6.24
CA ILE A 3 -7.77 7.22 5.03
C ILE A 3 -8.42 6.77 3.71
N GLY A 4 -9.18 5.67 3.72
CA GLY A 4 -9.87 5.16 2.53
C GLY A 4 -9.31 3.87 1.95
N LYS A 5 -8.50 3.10 2.68
CA LYS A 5 -7.95 1.80 2.21
C LYS A 5 -9.04 0.84 1.75
N THR A 6 -10.02 0.57 2.61
CA THR A 6 -11.18 -0.27 2.28
C THR A 6 -11.95 0.25 1.07
N THR A 7 -12.11 1.58 0.96
CA THR A 7 -12.78 2.21 -0.18
C THR A 7 -11.98 1.98 -1.45
N ALA A 8 -10.66 2.18 -1.43
CA ALA A 8 -9.80 1.94 -2.57
C ALA A 8 -9.84 0.48 -3.04
N LEU A 9 -9.78 -0.47 -2.09
CA LEU A 9 -9.92 -1.88 -2.40
C LEU A 9 -11.26 -2.20 -3.07
N ARG A 10 -12.37 -1.67 -2.53
CA ARG A 10 -13.70 -1.85 -3.13
C ARG A 10 -13.79 -1.24 -4.51
N SER A 11 -13.23 -0.07 -4.70
CA SER A 11 -13.21 0.60 -6.02
C SER A 11 -12.41 -0.19 -7.05
N LEU A 12 -11.29 -0.82 -6.67
CA LEU A 12 -10.45 -1.62 -7.55
C LEU A 12 -11.03 -3.01 -7.83
N CYS A 13 -11.43 -3.72 -6.80
CA CYS A 13 -11.74 -5.15 -6.86
C CYS A 13 -13.25 -5.44 -6.99
N GLY A 14 -14.12 -4.49 -6.69
CA GLY A 14 -15.57 -4.66 -6.78
C GLY A 14 -16.06 -5.85 -5.94
N SER A 15 -16.78 -6.77 -6.59
CA SER A 15 -17.31 -8.00 -5.96
C SER A 15 -16.25 -9.06 -5.68
N LEU A 16 -15.04 -8.93 -6.21
CA LEU A 16 -13.91 -9.83 -5.96
C LEU A 16 -13.16 -9.50 -4.67
N MET A 17 -13.70 -8.62 -3.86
CA MET A 17 -13.18 -8.33 -2.55
C MET A 17 -13.72 -9.33 -1.53
N SER A 18 -12.82 -10.02 -0.83
CA SER A 18 -13.12 -10.79 0.36
C SER A 18 -12.62 -10.05 1.59
N SER A 19 -13.50 -9.76 2.53
CA SER A 19 -13.08 -9.49 3.90
C SER A 19 -12.78 -10.85 4.52
N SER A 20 -11.54 -11.19 4.69
CA SER A 20 -11.23 -12.45 5.31
C SER A 20 -11.45 -12.36 6.82
N ASP A 21 -12.48 -13.01 7.28
CA ASP A 21 -12.21 -14.06 8.27
C ASP A 21 -11.10 -14.93 7.69
N VAL A 22 -9.86 -14.78 8.15
CA VAL A 22 -8.72 -15.59 7.71
C VAL A 22 -8.99 -17.03 8.09
N ARG A 23 -9.75 -17.74 7.25
CA ARG A 23 -9.78 -19.19 7.23
C ARG A 23 -8.61 -19.63 6.37
N ASN A 24 -7.55 -20.03 7.05
CA ASN A 24 -6.50 -20.91 6.53
C ASN A 24 -5.66 -20.39 5.35
N LEU A 25 -4.78 -19.45 5.61
CA LEU A 25 -3.42 -19.58 5.11
C LEU A 25 -2.61 -20.20 6.25
N ASP A 26 -1.91 -21.28 6.00
CA ASP A 26 -1.18 -22.12 6.96
C ASP A 26 -0.38 -21.38 8.05
N LEU A 27 -1.06 -20.79 8.99
CA LEU A 27 -0.53 -20.30 10.26
C LEU A 27 -0.68 -21.39 11.34
N ALA A 28 -0.64 -22.66 10.94
CA ALA A 28 -0.77 -23.81 11.80
C ALA A 28 0.36 -23.96 12.83
N ALA A 29 1.34 -23.08 12.86
CA ALA A 29 2.47 -23.15 13.80
C ALA A 29 2.33 -22.29 15.06
N HIS A 30 1.42 -21.31 15.13
CA HIS A 30 1.20 -20.53 16.35
C HIS A 30 -0.30 -20.38 16.64
N SER A 31 -0.77 -21.37 17.36
CA SER A 31 -2.14 -21.53 17.81
C SER A 31 -2.61 -20.40 18.74
N LYS A 32 -3.87 -20.04 18.56
CA LYS A 32 -4.89 -19.69 19.56
C LYS A 32 -5.20 -18.26 19.92
N GLU A 33 -4.56 -17.21 19.39
CA GLU A 33 -4.97 -15.82 19.64
C GLU A 33 -4.96 -14.89 18.43
N LEU A 34 -5.16 -15.39 17.22
CA LEU A 34 -5.44 -14.54 16.08
C LEU A 34 -6.93 -14.16 16.06
N THR A 35 -7.30 -13.28 16.96
CA THR A 35 -8.48 -12.42 16.85
C THR A 35 -8.42 -11.76 15.47
N THR A 36 -9.49 -11.84 14.71
CA THR A 36 -9.75 -11.26 13.40
C THR A 36 -8.91 -10.01 13.13
N VAL A 37 -7.75 -10.19 12.52
CA VAL A 37 -6.95 -9.08 12.05
C VAL A 37 -7.64 -8.61 10.79
N GLY A 38 -8.25 -7.44 10.81
CA GLY A 38 -9.00 -6.88 9.70
C GLY A 38 -8.14 -6.56 8.48
N THR A 39 -7.58 -7.59 7.89
CA THR A 39 -6.84 -7.53 6.62
C THR A 39 -7.84 -7.83 5.51
N GLU A 40 -7.97 -6.91 4.59
CA GLU A 40 -8.87 -7.03 3.44
C GLU A 40 -8.04 -7.47 2.24
N PHE A 41 -8.58 -8.42 1.47
CA PHE A 41 -7.96 -8.90 0.23
C PHE A 41 -8.90 -8.66 -0.94
N GLY A 42 -8.34 -8.41 -2.08
CA GLY A 42 -9.07 -8.30 -3.32
C GLY A 42 -8.21 -8.75 -4.50
N GLU A 43 -8.88 -9.02 -5.60
CA GLU A 43 -8.26 -9.42 -6.86
C GLU A 43 -8.72 -8.48 -7.98
N ILE A 44 -7.79 -8.14 -8.85
CA ILE A 44 -8.07 -7.44 -10.10
C ILE A 44 -7.73 -8.39 -11.22
N ASP A 45 -8.72 -8.72 -12.04
CA ASP A 45 -8.52 -9.44 -13.29
C ASP A 45 -7.99 -8.47 -14.35
N LEU A 46 -6.79 -8.73 -14.84
CA LEU A 46 -6.15 -7.97 -15.92
C LEU A 46 -6.50 -8.53 -17.31
N GLY A 47 -7.28 -9.60 -17.36
CA GLY A 47 -7.59 -10.33 -18.58
C GLY A 47 -6.52 -11.37 -18.93
N GLY A 48 -6.86 -12.29 -19.86
CA GLY A 48 -5.92 -13.34 -20.28
C GLY A 48 -5.56 -14.39 -19.22
N GLY A 49 -6.24 -14.38 -18.08
CA GLY A 49 -5.93 -15.27 -16.94
C GLY A 49 -4.92 -14.68 -15.95
N GLU A 50 -4.51 -13.44 -16.14
CA GLU A 50 -3.63 -12.73 -15.21
C GLU A 50 -4.43 -12.01 -14.14
N VAL A 51 -4.04 -12.21 -12.88
CA VAL A 51 -4.71 -11.65 -11.71
C VAL A 51 -3.69 -10.96 -10.81
N VAL A 52 -4.01 -9.75 -10.38
CA VAL A 52 -3.25 -9.03 -9.35
C VAL A 52 -3.98 -9.16 -8.02
N GLN A 53 -3.29 -9.69 -7.02
CA GLN A 53 -3.80 -9.71 -5.65
C GLN A 53 -3.41 -8.44 -4.91
N ILE A 54 -4.38 -7.84 -4.24
CA ILE A 54 -4.19 -6.63 -3.44
C ILE A 54 -4.56 -6.93 -1.99
N CYS A 55 -3.72 -6.47 -1.09
CA CYS A 55 -3.93 -6.62 0.34
C CYS A 55 -3.96 -5.27 1.04
N GLY A 56 -5.01 -5.02 1.81
CA GLY A 56 -5.12 -3.85 2.68
C GLY A 56 -4.48 -4.12 4.03
N CYS A 57 -3.34 -3.48 4.30
CA CYS A 57 -2.66 -3.61 5.59
C CYS A 57 -3.28 -2.78 6.69
N PRO A 58 -3.41 -3.31 7.91
CA PRO A 58 -3.83 -2.53 9.06
C PRO A 58 -2.80 -1.45 9.39
N GLY A 59 -3.27 -0.20 9.61
CA GLY A 59 -2.40 0.91 9.98
C GLY A 59 -2.08 1.00 11.48
N GLN A 60 -2.70 0.16 12.31
CA GLN A 60 -2.50 0.21 13.77
C GLN A 60 -1.22 -0.52 14.16
N GLU A 61 -0.46 0.06 15.10
CA GLU A 61 0.83 -0.45 15.55
C GLU A 61 0.75 -1.87 16.14
N ARG A 62 -0.33 -2.18 16.85
CA ARG A 62 -0.57 -3.53 17.42
C ARG A 62 -0.61 -4.65 16.37
N PHE A 63 -0.75 -4.30 15.08
CA PHE A 63 -0.76 -5.23 13.96
C PHE A 63 0.47 -5.10 13.06
N SER A 64 1.56 -4.52 13.57
CA SER A 64 2.81 -4.33 12.83
C SER A 64 3.37 -5.64 12.28
N PHE A 65 3.23 -6.74 13.01
CA PHE A 65 3.67 -8.07 12.55
C PHE A 65 2.94 -8.56 11.30
N VAL A 66 1.62 -8.25 11.17
CA VAL A 66 0.85 -8.58 9.96
C VAL A 66 1.30 -7.70 8.80
N ARG A 67 1.49 -6.41 9.06
CA ARG A 67 1.99 -5.46 8.07
C ARG A 67 3.36 -5.89 7.55
N GLN A 68 4.30 -6.24 8.43
CA GLN A 68 5.62 -6.73 8.04
C GLN A 68 5.56 -7.98 7.18
N TRP A 69 4.69 -8.94 7.54
CA TRP A 69 4.52 -10.15 6.73
C TRP A 69 3.99 -9.81 5.33
N VAL A 70 2.93 -9.01 5.23
CA VAL A 70 2.37 -8.60 3.92
C VAL A 70 3.40 -7.86 3.10
N LEU A 71 4.12 -6.91 3.69
CA LEU A 71 5.17 -6.15 3.01
C LEU A 71 6.29 -7.06 2.49
N SER A 72 6.68 -8.09 3.24
CA SER A 72 7.76 -9.00 2.86
C SER A 72 7.46 -9.88 1.64
N VAL A 73 6.17 -10.09 1.33
CA VAL A 73 5.73 -10.89 0.17
C VAL A 73 5.19 -10.01 -0.97
N SER A 74 5.14 -8.70 -0.78
CA SER A 74 4.61 -7.75 -1.77
C SER A 74 5.69 -7.36 -2.77
N LEU A 75 5.31 -7.24 -4.04
CA LEU A 75 6.15 -6.68 -5.10
C LEU A 75 6.08 -5.15 -5.11
N GLY A 76 4.90 -4.60 -4.81
CA GLY A 76 4.66 -3.17 -4.78
C GLY A 76 3.81 -2.74 -3.59
N VAL A 77 3.99 -1.52 -3.14
CA VAL A 77 3.32 -0.93 -1.98
C VAL A 77 2.77 0.44 -2.29
N PHE A 78 1.51 0.66 -1.97
CA PHE A 78 0.92 1.98 -1.89
C PHE A 78 0.85 2.43 -0.43
N ILE A 79 1.47 3.56 -0.12
CA ILE A 79 1.30 4.24 1.16
C ILE A 79 0.25 5.33 0.98
N MET A 80 -0.94 5.12 1.51
CA MET A 80 -2.03 6.10 1.42
C MET A 80 -1.94 7.11 2.54
N VAL A 81 -1.94 8.38 2.19
CA VAL A 81 -1.79 9.50 3.14
C VAL A 81 -2.87 10.56 2.95
N ASP A 82 -3.12 11.33 3.99
CA ASP A 82 -3.79 12.63 3.91
C ASP A 82 -2.73 13.71 4.12
N MET A 83 -2.31 14.37 3.05
CA MET A 83 -1.26 15.38 3.13
C MET A 83 -1.65 16.63 3.93
N ASN A 84 -2.95 16.80 4.23
CA ASN A 84 -3.43 17.85 5.11
C ASN A 84 -3.21 17.51 6.60
N ALA A 85 -2.90 16.26 6.93
CA ALA A 85 -2.62 15.84 8.29
C ALA A 85 -1.16 16.14 8.66
N PRO A 86 -0.87 16.84 9.76
CA PRO A 86 0.50 17.20 10.13
C PRO A 86 1.39 16.00 10.47
N THR A 87 0.80 14.83 10.74
CA THR A 87 1.52 13.59 11.06
C THR A 87 1.88 12.77 9.82
N SER A 88 1.35 13.11 8.64
CA SER A 88 1.43 12.28 7.43
C SER A 88 2.86 11.96 7.01
N LEU A 89 3.77 12.93 7.05
CA LEU A 89 5.17 12.70 6.71
C LEU A 89 5.83 11.74 7.71
N GLY A 90 5.66 11.97 9.01
CA GLY A 90 6.23 11.10 10.05
C GLY A 90 5.74 9.66 9.97
N GLU A 91 4.43 9.46 9.76
CA GLU A 91 3.83 8.14 9.57
C GLU A 91 4.37 7.44 8.32
N THR A 92 4.54 8.18 7.22
CA THR A 92 5.13 7.65 5.98
C THR A 92 6.59 7.24 6.18
N LEU A 93 7.40 8.08 6.84
CA LEU A 93 8.80 7.76 7.11
C LEU A 93 8.94 6.51 7.99
N HIS A 94 8.03 6.32 8.94
CA HIS A 94 7.98 5.11 9.76
C HIS A 94 7.73 3.84 8.91
N ILE A 95 6.76 3.89 7.98
CA ILE A 95 6.48 2.77 7.07
C ILE A 95 7.65 2.53 6.12
N LEU A 96 8.26 3.58 5.58
CA LEU A 96 9.44 3.46 4.72
C LEU A 96 10.62 2.83 5.44
N GLU A 97 10.80 3.12 6.74
CA GLU A 97 11.81 2.47 7.56
C GLU A 97 11.53 0.98 7.74
N GLU A 98 10.27 0.59 8.00
CA GLU A 98 9.88 -0.82 8.04
C GLU A 98 10.20 -1.53 6.71
N ILE A 99 9.87 -0.90 5.58
CA ILE A 99 10.14 -1.44 4.23
C ILE A 99 11.66 -1.59 4.01
N ARG A 100 12.46 -0.60 4.41
CA ARG A 100 13.92 -0.63 4.28
C ARG A 100 14.58 -1.77 5.04
N GLN A 101 13.99 -2.22 6.11
CA GLN A 101 14.48 -3.34 6.94
C GLN A 101 14.11 -4.72 6.37
N LEU A 102 13.27 -4.78 5.32
CA LEU A 102 12.90 -6.05 4.71
C LEU A 102 14.04 -6.61 3.85
N PRO A 103 14.15 -7.94 3.74
CA PRO A 103 15.07 -8.58 2.81
C PRO A 103 14.68 -8.36 1.35
N THR A 104 13.41 -8.04 1.11
CA THR A 104 12.86 -7.65 -0.18
C THR A 104 12.78 -6.12 -0.26
N SER A 105 12.82 -5.58 -1.47
CA SER A 105 12.69 -4.14 -1.69
C SER A 105 11.47 -3.88 -2.58
N PRO A 106 10.25 -3.93 -2.04
CA PRO A 106 9.06 -3.67 -2.83
C PRO A 106 9.09 -2.24 -3.39
N VAL A 107 8.67 -2.09 -4.64
CA VAL A 107 8.50 -0.76 -5.24
C VAL A 107 7.43 0.00 -4.45
N THR A 108 7.77 1.19 -4.01
CA THR A 108 6.90 1.98 -3.14
C THR A 108 6.45 3.27 -3.81
N LEU A 109 5.17 3.57 -3.67
CA LEU A 109 4.54 4.76 -4.18
C LEU A 109 3.61 5.34 -3.11
N VAL A 110 3.62 6.66 -2.95
CA VAL A 110 2.71 7.37 -2.04
C VAL A 110 1.49 7.85 -2.79
N LEU A 111 0.30 7.60 -2.23
CA LEU A 111 -0.96 8.12 -2.74
C LEU A 111 -1.52 9.17 -1.77
N SER A 112 -1.64 10.41 -2.23
CA SER A 112 -2.47 11.41 -1.56
C SER A 112 -3.93 11.04 -1.76
N ALA A 113 -4.57 10.53 -0.71
CA ALA A 113 -5.96 10.06 -0.75
C ALA A 113 -6.98 11.19 -0.51
N ARG A 114 -6.50 12.40 -0.38
CA ARG A 114 -7.27 13.64 -0.26
C ARG A 114 -6.67 14.70 -1.18
N PRO A 115 -7.47 15.65 -1.66
CA PRO A 115 -6.96 16.77 -2.45
C PRO A 115 -5.81 17.49 -1.73
N ALA A 116 -4.73 17.72 -2.44
CA ALA A 116 -3.55 18.41 -1.95
C ALA A 116 -3.09 19.45 -2.99
N THR A 117 -2.49 20.54 -2.54
CA THR A 117 -1.87 21.49 -3.45
C THR A 117 -0.54 20.94 -3.98
N THR A 118 -0.11 21.43 -5.13
CA THR A 118 1.20 21.09 -5.68
C THR A 118 2.32 21.35 -4.67
N GLU A 119 2.24 22.50 -3.95
CA GLU A 119 3.22 22.86 -2.91
C GLU A 119 3.25 21.84 -1.76
N GLN A 120 2.09 21.34 -1.33
CA GLN A 120 2.02 20.30 -0.29
C GLN A 120 2.67 19.00 -0.77
N ILE A 121 2.41 18.59 -2.01
CA ILE A 121 2.98 17.38 -2.62
C ILE A 121 4.51 17.53 -2.73
N GLU A 122 4.99 18.67 -3.25
CA GLU A 122 6.43 18.93 -3.39
C GLU A 122 7.14 18.97 -2.03
N THR A 123 6.55 19.65 -1.04
CA THR A 123 7.08 19.73 0.31
C THR A 123 7.16 18.34 0.95
N PHE A 124 6.13 17.53 0.79
CA PHE A 124 6.10 16.16 1.29
C PHE A 124 7.17 15.29 0.61
N ALA A 125 7.26 15.32 -0.72
CA ALA A 125 8.24 14.57 -1.48
C ALA A 125 9.68 14.97 -1.09
N GLN A 126 9.92 16.27 -0.91
CA GLN A 126 11.21 16.78 -0.44
C GLN A 126 11.53 16.32 0.98
N GLY A 127 10.52 16.22 1.86
CA GLY A 127 10.67 15.68 3.21
C GLY A 127 11.11 14.22 3.20
N VAL A 128 10.49 13.39 2.35
CA VAL A 128 10.87 11.98 2.16
C VAL A 128 12.30 11.86 1.62
N TYR A 129 12.63 12.65 0.58
CA TYR A 129 13.97 12.66 0.00
C TYR A 129 15.05 13.06 1.01
N SER A 130 14.81 14.13 1.78
CA SER A 130 15.74 14.64 2.79
C SER A 130 15.96 13.68 3.95
N ALA A 131 15.01 12.80 4.21
CA ALA A 131 15.13 11.73 5.20
C ALA A 131 15.95 10.51 4.69
N GLY A 132 16.46 10.55 3.46
CA GLY A 132 17.36 9.55 2.91
C GLY A 132 16.68 8.34 2.26
N TYR A 133 15.40 8.45 1.90
CA TYR A 133 14.66 7.39 1.19
C TYR A 133 14.71 7.51 -0.34
N GLY A 134 15.45 8.51 -0.85
CA GLY A 134 15.52 8.75 -2.28
C GLY A 134 14.22 9.33 -2.85
N VAL A 135 14.03 9.14 -4.16
CA VAL A 135 12.84 9.60 -4.85
C VAL A 135 11.74 8.56 -4.73
N VAL A 136 10.73 8.85 -3.91
CA VAL A 136 9.51 8.05 -3.82
C VAL A 136 8.41 8.84 -4.54
N PRO A 137 7.83 8.30 -5.63
CA PRO A 137 6.78 8.99 -6.36
C PRO A 137 5.56 9.25 -5.48
N VAL A 138 5.00 10.44 -5.63
CA VAL A 138 3.79 10.87 -4.93
C VAL A 138 2.74 11.21 -5.96
N LEU A 139 1.61 10.51 -5.92
CA LEU A 139 0.47 10.73 -6.81
C LEU A 139 -0.76 11.10 -5.99
N GLU A 140 -1.67 11.87 -6.59
CA GLU A 140 -3.00 12.09 -6.04
C GLU A 140 -3.97 11.07 -6.65
N ALA A 141 -4.75 10.39 -5.80
CA ALA A 141 -5.82 9.50 -6.24
C ALA A 141 -6.95 9.44 -5.21
N ASP A 142 -8.15 9.81 -5.62
CA ASP A 142 -9.34 9.62 -4.80
C ASP A 142 -9.63 8.13 -4.64
N PRO A 143 -9.70 7.60 -3.42
CA PRO A 143 -10.00 6.17 -3.18
C PRO A 143 -11.32 5.68 -3.78
N ARG A 144 -12.23 6.58 -4.14
CA ARG A 144 -13.52 6.27 -4.74
C ARG A 144 -13.46 6.18 -6.27
N GLU A 145 -12.40 6.72 -6.87
CA GLU A 145 -12.24 6.84 -8.31
C GLU A 145 -11.36 5.72 -8.86
N ARG A 146 -12.01 4.66 -9.36
CA ARG A 146 -11.33 3.47 -9.89
C ARG A 146 -10.31 3.79 -10.97
N ALA A 147 -10.62 4.74 -11.87
CA ALA A 147 -9.72 5.12 -12.94
C ALA A 147 -8.39 5.69 -12.41
N GLN A 148 -8.44 6.60 -11.44
CA GLN A 148 -7.25 7.19 -10.83
C GLN A 148 -6.39 6.14 -10.10
N LEU A 149 -7.04 5.18 -9.43
CA LEU A 149 -6.34 4.08 -8.77
C LEU A 149 -5.68 3.14 -9.77
N LEU A 150 -6.32 2.86 -10.90
CA LEU A 150 -5.73 2.05 -11.98
C LEU A 150 -4.56 2.77 -12.65
N ASP A 151 -4.64 4.08 -12.84
CA ASP A 151 -3.53 4.90 -13.36
C ASP A 151 -2.32 4.82 -12.40
N ALA A 152 -2.55 4.96 -11.10
CA ALA A 152 -1.51 4.79 -10.09
C ALA A 152 -0.90 3.38 -10.11
N MET A 153 -1.72 2.34 -10.28
CA MET A 153 -1.22 0.97 -10.46
C MET A 153 -0.39 0.82 -11.72
N GLY A 154 -0.77 1.46 -12.82
CA GLY A 154 0.03 1.48 -14.06
C GLY A 154 1.43 2.07 -13.82
N VAL A 155 1.54 3.13 -13.03
CA VAL A 155 2.84 3.71 -12.64
C VAL A 155 3.64 2.70 -11.82
N LEU A 156 3.03 2.07 -10.82
CA LEU A 156 3.69 1.07 -9.97
C LEU A 156 4.22 -0.11 -10.79
N VAL A 157 3.40 -0.66 -11.70
CA VAL A 157 3.78 -1.76 -12.58
C VAL A 157 4.92 -1.36 -13.51
N SER A 158 4.89 -0.15 -14.06
CA SER A 158 5.99 0.37 -14.90
C SER A 158 7.30 0.46 -14.12
N MET A 159 7.26 0.89 -12.87
CA MET A 159 8.44 0.94 -12.00
C MET A 159 8.96 -0.47 -11.66
N LEU A 160 8.07 -1.44 -11.44
CA LEU A 160 8.44 -2.85 -11.24
C LEU A 160 9.16 -3.43 -12.45
N SER A 161 8.67 -3.16 -13.65
CA SER A 161 9.30 -3.60 -14.91
C SER A 161 10.72 -3.04 -15.07
N LEU A 162 10.90 -1.75 -14.78
CA LEU A 162 12.23 -1.12 -14.82
C LEU A 162 13.20 -1.69 -13.78
N GLN A 163 12.71 -2.06 -12.60
CA GLN A 163 13.53 -2.67 -11.57
C GLN A 163 13.99 -4.08 -11.96
N SER A 164 13.12 -4.87 -12.60
CA SER A 164 13.45 -6.23 -13.07
C SER A 164 14.47 -6.25 -14.22
N GLU A 165 14.51 -5.22 -15.06
CA GLU A 165 15.48 -5.09 -16.15
C GLU A 165 16.88 -4.71 -15.68
N ASN A 166 17.00 -4.15 -14.46
CA ASN A 166 18.26 -3.68 -13.88
C ASN A 166 18.85 -4.64 -12.83
N SER A 167 18.20 -5.78 -12.58
CA SER A 167 18.62 -6.82 -11.62
C SER A 167 19.21 -8.02 -12.31
#